data_27e3ec81259df86b09c2647abb417336
#
_entry.id   27e3ec81259df86b09c2647abb417336
#
_cell.length_a   1.000
_cell.length_b   1.000
_cell.length_c   1.000
_cell.angle_alpha   90.00
_cell.angle_beta   90.00
_cell.angle_gamma   90.00
#
_symmetry.space_group_name_H-M   'P 1'
#
loop_
_entity.id
_entity.type
_entity.pdbx_description
1 polymer ?
#
loop_
_entity_poly.entity_id
_entity_poly.type
_entity_poly.pdbx_seq_one_letter_code
_entity_poly.pdbx_strand_id
1 'polypeptide(L)'
;AGDKNVQSITLTAQWAAAWYPEGEIKIEGEDTVWNGFESDYSARFYNTEQTVTISAPKSGGKPVEIGYLITDEDLTKGKCTKRSFTPYTGPLKLNTDGQHIVYAKLTNAEGNVTYLRTTGRIVIDTTAPAINGVEDGEVYYTTKNVQITDDNLASVTVNGSPETVGGYNTIWIALFSDANRTYKIVATDKAGNRTEKTITVYDGTYVVPVTGVSLDESSITLDVGGNQTLTATVTPEDATNKKVRWTSNNETVA
;
A
#
# COMPACT_ATOMS: atom_id res chain seq x y z
N ALA A 1 -58.89 -67.96 33.07
CA ALA A 1 -58.07 -67.71 31.91
C ALA A 1 -58.03 -66.27 31.64
N GLY A 2 -56.87 -65.64 31.95
CA GLY A 2 -56.66 -64.21 31.74
C GLY A 2 -55.93 -64.00 30.43
N ASP A 3 -56.58 -63.32 29.56
CA ASP A 3 -55.98 -62.85 28.31
C ASP A 3 -54.98 -61.74 28.60
N LYS A 4 -53.70 -62.04 28.52
CA LYS A 4 -52.63 -61.03 28.61
C LYS A 4 -52.43 -60.45 27.22
N ASN A 5 -53.08 -59.37 26.94
CA ASN A 5 -52.84 -58.57 25.74
C ASN A 5 -51.43 -57.99 25.84
N VAL A 6 -50.43 -58.69 25.28
CA VAL A 6 -49.08 -58.19 25.16
C VAL A 6 -49.02 -57.27 23.93
N GLN A 7 -49.11 -55.97 24.16
CA GLN A 7 -48.78 -54.98 23.13
C GLN A 7 -47.25 -54.98 22.94
N SER A 8 -46.75 -55.44 21.83
CA SER A 8 -45.36 -55.29 21.46
C SER A 8 -45.14 -53.88 20.93
N ILE A 9 -44.28 -53.11 21.59
CA ILE A 9 -43.78 -51.83 21.08
C ILE A 9 -42.52 -52.12 20.25
N THR A 10 -42.60 -51.88 18.95
CA THR A 10 -41.43 -51.92 18.09
C THR A 10 -40.75 -50.58 18.11
N LEU A 11 -39.59 -50.47 18.76
CA LEU A 11 -38.72 -49.29 18.69
C LEU A 11 -37.84 -49.43 17.46
N THR A 12 -38.06 -48.59 16.45
CA THR A 12 -37.19 -48.45 15.29
C THR A 12 -36.24 -47.30 15.56
N ALA A 13 -34.96 -47.59 15.79
CA ALA A 13 -33.91 -46.60 15.81
C ALA A 13 -33.59 -46.16 14.37
N GLN A 14 -34.01 -44.99 13.98
CA GLN A 14 -33.57 -44.34 12.76
C GLN A 14 -32.28 -43.58 13.04
N TRP A 15 -31.18 -44.02 12.38
CA TRP A 15 -29.95 -43.22 12.33
C TRP A 15 -30.18 -42.06 11.36
N ALA A 16 -30.44 -40.87 11.87
CA ALA A 16 -30.34 -39.66 11.07
C ALA A 16 -28.84 -39.38 10.86
N ALA A 17 -28.40 -39.21 9.62
CA ALA A 17 -27.06 -38.75 9.34
C ALA A 17 -26.82 -37.44 10.09
N ALA A 18 -25.64 -37.35 10.74
CA ALA A 18 -25.27 -36.11 11.43
C ALA A 18 -25.31 -34.94 10.44
N TRP A 19 -26.14 -33.93 10.74
CA TRP A 19 -26.21 -32.73 9.94
C TRP A 19 -25.12 -31.75 10.38
N TYR A 20 -24.30 -31.30 9.43
CA TYR A 20 -23.30 -30.26 9.64
C TYR A 20 -23.77 -28.96 9.00
N PRO A 21 -23.59 -27.80 9.68
CA PRO A 21 -24.01 -26.53 9.11
C PRO A 21 -23.13 -26.17 7.89
N GLU A 22 -23.77 -25.67 6.83
CA GLU A 22 -23.10 -25.15 5.66
C GLU A 22 -23.18 -23.62 5.68
N GLY A 23 -22.12 -22.97 5.22
CA GLY A 23 -22.06 -21.50 5.19
C GLY A 23 -21.02 -21.00 4.22
N GLU A 24 -20.86 -19.69 4.22
CA GLU A 24 -19.96 -19.00 3.32
C GLU A 24 -19.38 -17.73 3.96
N ILE A 25 -18.19 -17.34 3.46
CA ILE A 25 -17.53 -16.07 3.72
C ILE A 25 -17.48 -15.32 2.39
N LYS A 26 -17.80 -14.03 2.40
CA LYS A 26 -17.75 -13.14 1.22
C LYS A 26 -17.12 -11.81 1.56
N ILE A 27 -16.44 -11.20 0.57
CA ILE A 27 -16.15 -9.77 0.58
C ILE A 27 -17.33 -9.06 -0.12
N GLU A 28 -17.84 -7.99 0.47
CA GLU A 28 -18.93 -7.20 -0.10
C GLU A 28 -18.50 -6.61 -1.46
N GLY A 29 -19.37 -6.76 -2.46
CA GLY A 29 -19.10 -6.30 -3.83
C GLY A 29 -18.30 -7.28 -4.69
N GLU A 30 -17.86 -8.44 -4.14
CA GLU A 30 -17.19 -9.49 -4.90
C GLU A 30 -18.08 -10.71 -5.11
N ASP A 31 -17.87 -11.40 -6.23
CA ASP A 31 -18.56 -12.66 -6.54
C ASP A 31 -17.94 -13.88 -5.86
N THR A 32 -16.72 -13.73 -5.34
CA THR A 32 -16.00 -14.84 -4.71
C THR A 32 -16.63 -15.25 -3.39
N VAL A 33 -16.92 -16.54 -3.26
CA VAL A 33 -17.48 -17.17 -2.09
C VAL A 33 -16.52 -18.23 -1.56
N TRP A 34 -16.24 -18.18 -0.25
CA TRP A 34 -15.44 -19.22 0.43
C TRP A 34 -16.34 -20.04 1.33
N ASN A 35 -16.49 -21.31 1.01
CA ASN A 35 -17.35 -22.26 1.71
C ASN A 35 -16.61 -23.53 2.21
N GLY A 36 -15.28 -23.51 2.19
CA GLY A 36 -14.40 -24.59 2.59
C GLY A 36 -13.32 -24.18 3.55
N PHE A 37 -12.36 -25.10 3.77
CA PHE A 37 -11.18 -24.89 4.63
C PHE A 37 -9.87 -25.17 3.87
N GLU A 38 -9.78 -24.70 2.64
CA GLU A 38 -8.60 -24.89 1.79
C GLU A 38 -7.81 -23.59 1.68
N SER A 39 -6.49 -23.69 1.51
CA SER A 39 -5.60 -22.56 1.24
C SER A 39 -4.93 -22.74 -0.11
N ASP A 40 -4.95 -21.71 -0.93
CA ASP A 40 -4.22 -21.65 -2.20
C ASP A 40 -2.99 -20.73 -2.15
N TYR A 41 -2.69 -20.18 -0.95
CA TYR A 41 -1.60 -19.24 -0.71
C TYR A 41 -1.67 -17.95 -1.55
N SER A 42 -2.78 -17.69 -2.24
CA SER A 42 -2.99 -16.44 -2.97
C SER A 42 -3.12 -15.24 -2.03
N ALA A 43 -2.99 -14.05 -2.59
CA ALA A 43 -3.28 -12.81 -1.89
C ALA A 43 -4.09 -11.88 -2.80
N ARG A 44 -5.09 -11.21 -2.22
CA ARG A 44 -5.88 -10.16 -2.84
C ARG A 44 -5.54 -8.86 -2.15
N PHE A 45 -5.22 -7.83 -2.91
CA PHE A 45 -4.75 -6.55 -2.39
C PHE A 45 -5.82 -5.49 -2.59
N TYR A 46 -6.00 -4.64 -1.57
CA TYR A 46 -7.00 -3.57 -1.55
C TYR A 46 -6.39 -2.32 -0.92
N ASN A 47 -6.58 -1.18 -1.53
CA ASN A 47 -6.17 0.12 -1.00
C ASN A 47 -7.28 0.83 -0.20
N THR A 48 -8.34 0.12 0.13
CA THR A 48 -9.46 0.61 0.92
C THR A 48 -9.93 -0.45 1.90
N GLU A 49 -10.65 -0.01 2.94
CA GLU A 49 -11.37 -0.90 3.86
C GLU A 49 -12.21 -1.93 3.08
N GLN A 50 -12.17 -3.17 3.55
CA GLN A 50 -13.02 -4.24 3.02
C GLN A 50 -14.04 -4.69 4.06
N THR A 51 -15.26 -4.97 3.60
CA THR A 51 -16.32 -5.54 4.43
C THR A 51 -16.44 -7.03 4.14
N VAL A 52 -16.34 -7.86 5.19
CA VAL A 52 -16.48 -9.31 5.08
C VAL A 52 -17.76 -9.76 5.77
N THR A 53 -18.57 -10.54 5.08
CA THR A 53 -19.79 -11.15 5.61
C THR A 53 -19.62 -12.65 5.77
N ILE A 54 -20.21 -13.19 6.83
CA ILE A 54 -20.29 -14.63 7.09
C ILE A 54 -21.76 -14.99 7.19
N SER A 55 -22.17 -16.00 6.45
CA SER A 55 -23.56 -16.46 6.46
C SER A 55 -23.66 -17.99 6.41
N ALA A 56 -24.79 -18.51 6.79
CA ALA A 56 -25.11 -19.93 6.69
C ALA A 56 -26.39 -20.16 5.86
N PRO A 57 -26.41 -19.78 4.57
CA PRO A 57 -27.62 -19.77 3.73
C PRO A 57 -28.18 -21.18 3.48
N LYS A 58 -27.34 -22.20 3.58
CA LYS A 58 -27.70 -23.60 3.29
C LYS A 58 -28.03 -24.42 4.54
N SER A 59 -28.27 -23.76 5.66
CA SER A 59 -28.57 -24.44 6.93
C SER A 59 -29.99 -25.03 7.01
N GLY A 60 -30.75 -25.01 5.90
CA GLY A 60 -32.10 -25.59 5.84
C GLY A 60 -33.10 -24.92 6.79
N GLY A 61 -32.93 -23.62 7.12
CA GLY A 61 -33.76 -22.89 8.06
C GLY A 61 -33.50 -23.22 9.53
N LYS A 62 -32.48 -24.05 9.84
CA LYS A 62 -32.12 -24.39 11.22
C LYS A 62 -31.19 -23.33 11.81
N PRO A 63 -31.31 -23.03 13.11
CA PRO A 63 -30.43 -22.09 13.80
C PRO A 63 -28.96 -22.54 13.73
N VAL A 64 -28.08 -21.60 13.42
CA VAL A 64 -26.63 -21.80 13.41
C VAL A 64 -25.98 -20.64 14.16
N GLU A 65 -25.16 -20.98 15.15
CA GLU A 65 -24.28 -20.00 15.78
C GLU A 65 -23.04 -19.80 14.91
N ILE A 66 -22.69 -18.54 14.66
CA ILE A 66 -21.53 -18.16 13.86
C ILE A 66 -20.52 -17.47 14.75
N GLY A 67 -19.30 -17.99 14.78
CA GLY A 67 -18.15 -17.32 15.36
C GLY A 67 -17.11 -17.00 14.28
N TYR A 68 -16.30 -15.97 14.51
CA TYR A 68 -15.23 -15.60 13.60
C TYR A 68 -13.89 -15.43 14.31
N LEU A 69 -12.81 -15.55 13.53
CA LEU A 69 -11.44 -15.22 13.91
C LEU A 69 -10.76 -14.55 12.71
N ILE A 70 -10.11 -13.42 12.95
CA ILE A 70 -9.26 -12.74 11.97
C ILE A 70 -7.83 -12.81 12.49
N THR A 71 -6.90 -13.25 11.63
CA THR A 71 -5.47 -13.35 11.95
C THR A 71 -4.64 -13.30 10.66
N ASP A 72 -3.36 -12.98 10.75
CA ASP A 72 -2.38 -13.09 9.68
C ASP A 72 -1.79 -14.52 9.56
N GLU A 73 -2.00 -15.35 10.58
CA GLU A 73 -1.48 -16.71 10.65
C GLU A 73 -2.30 -17.67 9.77
N ASP A 74 -1.63 -18.36 8.84
CA ASP A 74 -2.24 -19.43 8.05
C ASP A 74 -2.38 -20.71 8.90
N LEU A 75 -3.57 -20.88 9.48
CA LEU A 75 -3.86 -21.98 10.39
C LEU A 75 -4.26 -23.24 9.62
N THR A 76 -3.64 -24.36 9.93
CA THR A 76 -4.20 -25.67 9.59
C THR A 76 -5.52 -25.90 10.34
N LYS A 77 -6.41 -26.78 9.83
CA LYS A 77 -7.68 -27.08 10.48
C LYS A 77 -7.49 -27.51 11.95
N GLY A 78 -6.48 -28.33 12.24
CA GLY A 78 -6.19 -28.78 13.60
C GLY A 78 -5.71 -27.68 14.54
N LYS A 79 -5.03 -26.65 14.06
CA LYS A 79 -4.69 -25.46 14.84
C LYS A 79 -5.90 -24.55 15.02
N CYS A 80 -6.69 -24.36 13.97
CA CYS A 80 -7.91 -23.55 13.97
C CYS A 80 -8.91 -24.02 15.02
N THR A 81 -9.13 -25.34 15.16
CA THR A 81 -10.06 -25.92 16.16
C THR A 81 -9.69 -25.62 17.61
N LYS A 82 -8.44 -25.22 17.87
CA LYS A 82 -7.92 -24.87 19.22
C LYS A 82 -7.97 -23.37 19.51
N ARG A 83 -8.44 -22.56 18.57
CA ARG A 83 -8.55 -21.11 18.73
C ARG A 83 -9.90 -20.71 19.29
N SER A 84 -9.92 -19.56 19.97
CA SER A 84 -11.16 -18.92 20.39
C SER A 84 -11.78 -18.16 19.22
N PHE A 85 -13.10 -18.21 19.10
CA PHE A 85 -13.86 -17.48 18.10
C PHE A 85 -14.75 -16.46 18.78
N THR A 86 -14.80 -15.26 18.22
CA THR A 86 -15.69 -14.18 18.66
C THR A 86 -17.07 -14.41 18.04
N PRO A 87 -18.17 -14.24 18.79
CA PRO A 87 -19.51 -14.30 18.21
C PRO A 87 -19.68 -13.32 17.05
N TYR A 88 -20.21 -13.81 15.93
CA TYR A 88 -20.46 -12.98 14.76
C TYR A 88 -21.82 -12.30 14.89
N THR A 89 -21.83 -10.97 14.91
CA THR A 89 -23.06 -10.16 15.08
C THR A 89 -23.39 -9.32 13.86
N GLY A 90 -22.56 -9.34 12.83
CA GLY A 90 -22.74 -8.57 11.60
C GLY A 90 -21.45 -8.41 10.81
N PRO A 91 -21.48 -7.68 9.69
CA PRO A 91 -20.34 -7.52 8.80
C PRO A 91 -19.06 -7.08 9.50
N LEU A 92 -17.94 -7.71 9.15
CA LEU A 92 -16.61 -7.43 9.68
C LEU A 92 -15.91 -6.39 8.81
N LYS A 93 -15.23 -5.43 9.45
CA LYS A 93 -14.44 -4.40 8.79
C LYS A 93 -12.97 -4.74 8.86
N LEU A 94 -12.30 -4.87 7.71
CA LEU A 94 -10.87 -4.97 7.58
C LEU A 94 -10.34 -3.59 7.14
N ASN A 95 -9.83 -2.81 8.09
CA ASN A 95 -9.41 -1.42 7.89
C ASN A 95 -8.00 -1.13 8.40
N THR A 96 -7.26 -2.15 8.80
CA THR A 96 -5.86 -2.04 9.22
C THR A 96 -4.96 -2.57 8.12
N ASP A 97 -3.92 -1.83 7.77
CA ASP A 97 -2.91 -2.32 6.84
C ASP A 97 -2.28 -3.62 7.34
N GLY A 98 -2.06 -4.54 6.42
CA GLY A 98 -1.52 -5.87 6.70
C GLY A 98 -2.32 -7.01 6.10
N GLN A 99 -1.91 -8.22 6.45
CA GLN A 99 -2.50 -9.46 5.95
C GLN A 99 -3.58 -9.96 6.90
N HIS A 100 -4.71 -10.37 6.34
CA HIS A 100 -5.85 -10.91 7.08
C HIS A 100 -6.31 -12.22 6.43
N ILE A 101 -6.54 -13.22 7.27
CA ILE A 101 -7.25 -14.45 6.93
C ILE A 101 -8.47 -14.51 7.84
N VAL A 102 -9.64 -14.66 7.26
CA VAL A 102 -10.89 -14.76 8.00
C VAL A 102 -11.28 -16.23 8.14
N TYR A 103 -11.49 -16.67 9.36
CA TYR A 103 -12.00 -17.99 9.71
C TYR A 103 -13.39 -17.86 10.28
N ALA A 104 -14.25 -18.81 9.95
CA ALA A 104 -15.58 -18.94 10.54
C ALA A 104 -15.76 -20.31 11.19
N LYS A 105 -16.45 -20.31 12.33
CA LYS A 105 -16.91 -21.49 13.03
C LYS A 105 -18.44 -21.48 13.04
N LEU A 106 -19.04 -22.46 12.40
CA LEU A 106 -20.49 -22.64 12.36
C LEU A 106 -20.87 -23.79 13.30
N THR A 107 -21.80 -23.57 14.22
CA THR A 107 -22.23 -24.60 15.19
C THR A 107 -23.76 -24.71 15.14
N ASN A 108 -24.28 -25.92 14.92
CA ASN A 108 -25.70 -26.17 14.97
C ASN A 108 -26.20 -26.50 16.40
N ALA A 109 -27.48 -26.61 16.57
CA ALA A 109 -28.12 -26.90 17.88
C ALA A 109 -27.71 -28.28 18.44
N GLU A 110 -27.30 -29.23 17.59
CA GLU A 110 -26.82 -30.56 17.97
C GLU A 110 -25.33 -30.56 18.37
N GLY A 111 -24.64 -29.41 18.25
CA GLY A 111 -23.22 -29.27 18.57
C GLY A 111 -22.28 -29.69 17.45
N ASN A 112 -22.77 -30.00 16.24
CA ASN A 112 -21.92 -30.27 15.08
C ASN A 112 -21.29 -28.98 14.57
N VAL A 113 -20.00 -29.03 14.21
CA VAL A 113 -19.21 -27.87 13.85
C VAL A 113 -18.63 -27.95 12.45
N THR A 114 -18.80 -26.89 11.67
CA THR A 114 -18.10 -26.67 10.41
C THR A 114 -17.16 -25.46 10.55
N TYR A 115 -15.95 -25.59 10.01
CA TYR A 115 -14.99 -24.50 9.94
C TYR A 115 -14.82 -24.09 8.48
N LEU A 116 -14.82 -22.77 8.25
CA LEU A 116 -14.56 -22.16 6.95
C LEU A 116 -13.37 -21.22 7.07
N ARG A 117 -12.76 -20.89 5.94
CA ARG A 117 -11.74 -19.84 5.85
C ARG A 117 -11.73 -19.17 4.48
N THR A 118 -11.17 -17.98 4.37
CA THR A 118 -10.76 -17.43 3.07
C THR A 118 -9.60 -18.27 2.52
N THR A 119 -9.63 -18.64 1.24
CA THR A 119 -8.60 -19.51 0.64
C THR A 119 -7.24 -18.84 0.60
N GLY A 120 -7.21 -17.54 0.31
CA GLY A 120 -6.02 -16.70 0.31
C GLY A 120 -6.03 -15.65 1.42
N ARG A 121 -5.02 -14.80 1.39
CA ARG A 121 -4.89 -13.63 2.26
C ARG A 121 -5.64 -12.45 1.65
N ILE A 122 -6.31 -11.67 2.51
CA ILE A 122 -6.84 -10.35 2.19
C ILE A 122 -5.80 -9.36 2.71
N VAL A 123 -5.18 -8.59 1.84
CA VAL A 123 -4.15 -7.61 2.19
C VAL A 123 -4.73 -6.22 2.04
N ILE A 124 -4.83 -5.51 3.13
CA ILE A 124 -5.15 -4.08 3.11
C ILE A 124 -3.81 -3.33 3.07
N ASP A 125 -3.65 -2.47 2.08
CA ASP A 125 -2.47 -1.65 1.89
C ASP A 125 -2.89 -0.27 1.37
N THR A 126 -2.91 0.70 2.26
CA THR A 126 -3.32 2.08 1.96
C THR A 126 -2.13 2.99 1.71
N THR A 127 -0.91 2.46 1.77
CA THR A 127 0.33 3.20 1.64
C THR A 127 0.82 3.18 0.20
N ALA A 128 1.06 4.34 -0.38
CA ALA A 128 1.62 4.41 -1.74
C ALA A 128 3.15 4.23 -1.72
N PRO A 129 3.74 3.69 -2.81
CA PRO A 129 5.17 3.55 -2.95
C PRO A 129 5.93 4.86 -2.72
N ALA A 130 7.06 4.82 -2.04
CA ALA A 130 7.95 5.96 -1.84
C ALA A 130 8.97 6.05 -2.97
N ILE A 131 9.15 7.26 -3.54
CA ILE A 131 10.21 7.59 -4.51
C ILE A 131 11.18 8.54 -3.82
N ASN A 132 12.37 8.04 -3.48
CA ASN A 132 13.38 8.73 -2.69
C ASN A 132 14.59 9.14 -3.53
N GLY A 133 15.31 10.18 -3.10
CA GLY A 133 16.53 10.69 -3.75
C GLY A 133 16.30 11.82 -4.75
N VAL A 134 15.03 12.13 -5.04
CA VAL A 134 14.61 13.25 -5.89
C VAL A 134 13.31 13.86 -5.38
N GLU A 135 13.10 15.15 -5.68
CA GLU A 135 11.85 15.86 -5.42
C GLU A 135 11.08 16.14 -6.72
N ASP A 136 9.75 16.15 -6.64
CA ASP A 136 8.90 16.39 -7.80
C ASP A 136 9.06 17.83 -8.32
N GLY A 137 9.16 17.97 -9.65
CA GLY A 137 9.36 19.25 -10.32
C GLY A 137 10.79 19.78 -10.30
N GLU A 138 11.71 19.16 -9.57
CA GLU A 138 13.08 19.65 -9.39
C GLU A 138 13.98 19.41 -10.60
N VAL A 139 15.01 20.26 -10.67
CA VAL A 139 16.06 20.22 -11.71
C VAL A 139 17.38 19.81 -11.10
N TYR A 140 18.06 18.84 -11.72
CA TYR A 140 19.35 18.35 -11.28
C TYR A 140 20.39 18.46 -12.40
N TYR A 141 21.64 18.71 -12.01
CA TYR A 141 22.77 18.87 -12.92
C TYR A 141 23.78 17.72 -12.82
N THR A 142 23.39 16.64 -12.17
CA THR A 142 24.20 15.43 -12.01
C THR A 142 23.28 14.22 -12.05
N THR A 143 23.83 13.07 -12.46
CA THR A 143 23.16 11.77 -12.37
C THR A 143 22.54 11.57 -10.98
N LYS A 144 21.29 11.11 -10.94
CA LYS A 144 20.57 10.79 -9.72
C LYS A 144 20.33 9.29 -9.58
N ASN A 145 20.57 8.79 -8.39
CA ASN A 145 20.12 7.45 -8.01
C ASN A 145 18.82 7.58 -7.23
N VAL A 146 17.77 7.01 -7.78
CA VAL A 146 16.42 7.03 -7.19
C VAL A 146 16.16 5.68 -6.56
N GLN A 147 15.71 5.69 -5.32
CA GLN A 147 15.28 4.50 -4.61
C GLN A 147 13.75 4.48 -4.57
N ILE A 148 13.15 3.41 -5.04
CA ILE A 148 11.72 3.17 -4.92
C ILE A 148 11.51 2.03 -3.93
N THR A 149 10.66 2.27 -2.90
CA THR A 149 10.39 1.30 -1.83
C THR A 149 8.90 1.17 -1.58
N ASP A 150 8.45 -0.08 -1.41
CA ASP A 150 7.10 -0.43 -0.99
C ASP A 150 7.05 -1.91 -0.62
N ASP A 151 6.26 -2.29 0.40
CA ASP A 151 6.14 -3.70 0.83
C ASP A 151 5.45 -4.59 -0.21
N ASN A 152 4.63 -4.01 -1.06
CA ASN A 152 3.85 -4.70 -2.08
C ASN A 152 4.10 -4.16 -3.49
N LEU A 153 5.29 -3.65 -3.77
CA LEU A 153 5.64 -3.05 -5.05
C LEU A 153 5.26 -3.96 -6.24
N ALA A 154 4.48 -3.43 -7.17
CA ALA A 154 4.01 -4.17 -8.35
C ALA A 154 4.73 -3.75 -9.62
N SER A 155 4.86 -2.45 -9.85
CA SER A 155 5.46 -1.94 -11.08
C SER A 155 6.11 -0.58 -10.87
N VAL A 156 7.16 -0.34 -11.64
CA VAL A 156 7.78 0.97 -11.79
C VAL A 156 8.00 1.24 -13.27
N THR A 157 7.75 2.47 -13.71
CA THR A 157 8.07 2.91 -15.06
C THR A 157 8.86 4.20 -15.03
N VAL A 158 9.76 4.36 -15.99
CA VAL A 158 10.46 5.62 -16.28
C VAL A 158 10.13 6.03 -17.72
N ASN A 159 9.48 7.18 -17.88
CA ASN A 159 8.96 7.67 -19.17
C ASN A 159 8.08 6.62 -19.90
N GLY A 160 7.30 5.85 -19.13
CA GLY A 160 6.44 4.78 -19.65
C GLY A 160 7.15 3.45 -19.93
N SER A 161 8.48 3.40 -19.89
CA SER A 161 9.24 2.16 -20.01
C SER A 161 9.28 1.41 -18.68
N PRO A 162 8.95 0.11 -18.64
CA PRO A 162 8.93 -0.65 -17.41
C PRO A 162 10.35 -0.95 -16.89
N GLU A 163 10.52 -0.83 -15.58
CA GLU A 163 11.70 -1.25 -14.85
C GLU A 163 11.48 -2.62 -14.21
N THR A 164 12.57 -3.39 -14.03
CA THR A 164 12.47 -4.72 -13.42
C THR A 164 12.32 -4.62 -11.92
N VAL A 165 11.14 -4.94 -11.40
CA VAL A 165 10.86 -4.96 -9.95
C VAL A 165 11.38 -6.26 -9.30
N GLY A 166 11.39 -7.39 -10.01
CA GLY A 166 12.04 -8.64 -9.58
C GLY A 166 11.50 -9.26 -8.28
N GLY A 167 10.34 -8.81 -7.81
CA GLY A 167 9.75 -9.28 -6.54
C GLY A 167 10.41 -8.69 -5.28
N TYR A 168 11.24 -7.67 -5.42
CA TYR A 168 11.86 -6.95 -4.31
C TYR A 168 10.99 -5.77 -3.87
N ASN A 169 11.02 -5.47 -2.56
CA ASN A 169 10.35 -4.31 -1.97
C ASN A 169 11.10 -2.99 -2.22
N THR A 170 12.29 -3.07 -2.80
CA THR A 170 13.15 -1.92 -3.09
C THR A 170 13.85 -2.10 -4.42
N ILE A 171 13.80 -1.08 -5.27
CA ILE A 171 14.61 -1.02 -6.50
C ILE A 171 15.38 0.29 -6.56
N TRP A 172 16.49 0.29 -7.31
CA TRP A 172 17.32 1.46 -7.56
C TRP A 172 17.37 1.74 -9.05
N ILE A 173 17.20 2.99 -9.43
CA ILE A 173 17.24 3.46 -10.82
C ILE A 173 18.25 4.59 -10.91
N ALA A 174 19.17 4.51 -11.88
CA ALA A 174 20.09 5.61 -12.20
C ALA A 174 19.49 6.47 -13.33
N LEU A 175 19.28 7.75 -13.04
CA LEU A 175 18.84 8.75 -14.02
C LEU A 175 20.06 9.54 -14.48
N PHE A 176 20.51 9.26 -15.69
CA PHE A 176 21.78 9.76 -16.21
C PHE A 176 21.68 11.22 -16.66
N SER A 177 22.79 11.96 -16.48
CA SER A 177 22.98 13.33 -16.91
C SER A 177 23.82 13.42 -18.20
N ASP A 178 23.68 12.46 -19.12
CA ASP A 178 24.38 12.41 -20.40
C ASP A 178 23.71 13.25 -21.51
N ALA A 179 22.51 13.75 -21.21
CA ALA A 179 21.74 14.67 -22.04
C ALA A 179 20.68 15.37 -21.18
N ASN A 180 20.17 16.52 -21.65
CA ASN A 180 19.04 17.19 -20.99
C ASN A 180 17.78 16.32 -21.13
N ARG A 181 17.28 15.75 -20.04
CA ARG A 181 16.15 14.82 -20.05
C ARG A 181 15.17 15.11 -18.94
N THR A 182 13.89 15.02 -19.28
CA THR A 182 12.84 14.94 -18.27
C THR A 182 12.53 13.47 -18.02
N TYR A 183 12.52 13.10 -16.76
CA TYR A 183 12.17 11.77 -16.29
C TYR A 183 10.86 11.80 -15.54
N LYS A 184 9.87 11.09 -16.02
CA LYS A 184 8.62 10.81 -15.34
C LYS A 184 8.71 9.42 -14.73
N ILE A 185 8.78 9.35 -13.41
CA ILE A 185 8.88 8.12 -12.64
C ILE A 185 7.51 7.82 -12.06
N VAL A 186 7.00 6.61 -12.28
CA VAL A 186 5.73 6.15 -11.75
C VAL A 186 5.94 4.83 -11.04
N ALA A 187 5.56 4.75 -9.78
CA ALA A 187 5.56 3.53 -8.98
C ALA A 187 4.13 3.17 -8.59
N THR A 188 3.77 1.90 -8.69
CA THR A 188 2.45 1.38 -8.33
C THR A 188 2.62 0.09 -7.53
N ASP A 189 1.88 -0.09 -6.45
CA ASP A 189 1.85 -1.32 -5.67
C ASP A 189 0.77 -2.31 -6.17
N LYS A 190 0.64 -3.45 -5.49
CA LYS A 190 -0.35 -4.49 -5.81
C LYS A 190 -1.77 -4.10 -5.41
N ALA A 191 -1.95 -3.17 -4.48
CA ALA A 191 -3.24 -2.64 -4.06
C ALA A 191 -3.74 -1.53 -5.00
N GLY A 192 -2.86 -1.02 -5.88
CA GLY A 192 -3.17 0.04 -6.84
C GLY A 192 -2.86 1.45 -6.33
N ASN A 193 -2.22 1.60 -5.15
CA ASN A 193 -1.71 2.91 -4.74
C ASN A 193 -0.56 3.31 -5.66
N ARG A 194 -0.45 4.63 -5.93
CA ARG A 194 0.44 5.13 -6.96
C ARG A 194 1.13 6.41 -6.51
N THR A 195 2.44 6.48 -6.77
CA THR A 195 3.24 7.69 -6.64
C THR A 195 3.88 8.03 -7.98
N GLU A 196 3.92 9.32 -8.28
CA GLU A 196 4.52 9.87 -9.49
C GLU A 196 5.43 11.04 -9.13
N LYS A 197 6.63 11.10 -9.74
CA LYS A 197 7.52 12.28 -9.71
C LYS A 197 8.02 12.56 -11.11
N THR A 198 8.09 13.84 -11.46
CA THR A 198 8.66 14.31 -12.72
C THR A 198 9.83 15.23 -12.39
N ILE A 199 11.02 14.92 -12.90
CA ILE A 199 12.23 15.70 -12.70
C ILE A 199 12.93 15.99 -14.02
N THR A 200 13.76 17.01 -14.05
CA THR A 200 14.64 17.27 -15.18
C THR A 200 16.09 17.06 -14.75
N VAL A 201 16.85 16.28 -15.53
CA VAL A 201 18.29 16.11 -15.33
C VAL A 201 19.02 16.69 -16.54
N TYR A 202 19.84 17.69 -16.30
CA TYR A 202 20.69 18.28 -17.33
C TYR A 202 22.05 17.57 -17.36
N ASP A 203 22.69 17.57 -18.53
CA ASP A 203 24.07 17.13 -18.62
C ASP A 203 25.01 18.11 -17.87
N GLY A 204 26.16 17.62 -17.45
CA GLY A 204 27.12 18.42 -16.67
C GLY A 204 27.70 19.62 -17.43
N THR A 205 27.37 19.78 -18.72
CA THR A 205 27.78 20.91 -19.57
C THR A 205 26.72 22.01 -19.65
N TYR A 206 25.51 21.77 -19.10
CA TYR A 206 24.47 22.79 -19.09
C TYR A 206 24.90 24.01 -18.26
N VAL A 207 24.90 25.15 -18.92
CA VAL A 207 25.23 26.44 -18.32
C VAL A 207 23.94 27.21 -18.14
N VAL A 208 23.59 27.52 -16.90
CA VAL A 208 22.53 28.49 -16.58
C VAL A 208 23.12 29.90 -16.76
N PRO A 209 22.72 30.64 -17.80
CA PRO A 209 23.30 31.95 -18.06
C PRO A 209 22.83 32.96 -16.99
N VAL A 210 23.70 33.93 -16.69
CA VAL A 210 23.32 35.10 -15.92
C VAL A 210 22.39 35.98 -16.75
N THR A 211 21.22 36.31 -16.21
CA THR A 211 20.25 37.21 -16.84
C THR A 211 20.25 38.60 -16.26
N GLY A 212 20.84 38.77 -15.07
CA GLY A 212 20.94 40.08 -14.42
C GLY A 212 21.90 40.10 -13.24
N VAL A 213 22.34 41.30 -12.89
CA VAL A 213 23.08 41.60 -11.65
C VAL A 213 22.46 42.85 -11.08
N SER A 214 22.17 42.84 -9.79
CA SER A 214 21.69 44.01 -9.04
C SER A 214 22.57 44.28 -7.83
N LEU A 215 22.59 45.50 -7.39
CA LEU A 215 23.26 45.91 -6.15
C LEU A 215 22.20 46.19 -5.09
N ASP A 216 22.55 45.96 -3.83
CA ASP A 216 21.74 46.33 -2.66
C ASP A 216 21.54 47.87 -2.55
N GLU A 217 22.53 48.66 -3.02
CA GLU A 217 22.48 50.12 -3.07
C GLU A 217 22.83 50.64 -4.46
N SER A 218 22.05 51.59 -4.97
CA SER A 218 22.28 52.25 -6.28
C SER A 218 23.08 53.54 -6.19
N SER A 219 23.16 54.15 -5.02
CA SER A 219 23.98 55.35 -4.73
C SER A 219 24.32 55.42 -3.24
N ILE A 220 25.53 55.84 -2.94
CA ILE A 220 26.04 55.94 -1.58
C ILE A 220 26.74 57.28 -1.45
N THR A 221 26.53 57.96 -0.32
CA THR A 221 27.29 59.15 0.06
C THR A 221 28.11 58.79 1.29
N LEU A 222 29.43 58.98 1.21
CA LEU A 222 30.36 58.70 2.30
C LEU A 222 31.14 59.94 2.67
N ASP A 223 31.39 60.10 3.96
CA ASP A 223 32.37 61.08 4.44
C ASP A 223 33.79 60.65 4.10
N VAL A 224 34.72 61.57 4.09
CA VAL A 224 36.12 61.25 3.83
C VAL A 224 36.65 60.30 4.88
N GLY A 225 37.14 59.11 4.41
CA GLY A 225 37.59 58.02 5.27
C GLY A 225 36.47 57.05 5.68
N GLY A 226 35.20 57.28 5.27
CA GLY A 226 34.10 56.32 5.43
C GLY A 226 34.23 55.13 4.49
N ASN A 227 33.64 54.02 4.87
CA ASN A 227 33.54 52.80 4.02
C ASN A 227 32.13 52.24 4.05
N GLN A 228 31.75 51.54 2.97
CA GLN A 228 30.50 50.82 2.84
C GLN A 228 30.72 49.53 2.05
N THR A 229 30.15 48.46 2.53
CA THR A 229 30.14 47.18 1.78
C THR A 229 28.93 47.17 0.85
N LEU A 230 29.17 46.86 -0.41
CA LEU A 230 28.14 46.62 -1.41
C LEU A 230 27.97 45.12 -1.65
N THR A 231 26.72 44.68 -1.79
CA THR A 231 26.37 43.31 -2.11
C THR A 231 25.80 43.24 -3.51
N ALA A 232 26.37 42.39 -4.35
CA ALA A 232 25.81 42.09 -5.67
C ALA A 232 24.98 40.81 -5.63
N THR A 233 23.78 40.86 -6.17
CA THR A 233 22.91 39.72 -6.35
C THR A 233 22.87 39.34 -7.84
N VAL A 234 23.19 38.09 -8.14
CA VAL A 234 23.18 37.53 -9.51
C VAL A 234 21.88 36.80 -9.74
N THR A 235 21.25 37.05 -10.88
CA THR A 235 19.97 36.41 -11.29
C THR A 235 20.20 35.58 -12.55
N PRO A 236 19.63 34.36 -12.67
CA PRO A 236 18.87 33.67 -11.65
C PRO A 236 19.78 33.13 -10.53
N GLU A 237 19.19 32.75 -9.40
CA GLU A 237 19.97 32.25 -8.24
C GLU A 237 20.77 30.99 -8.52
N ASP A 238 20.29 30.15 -9.45
CA ASP A 238 20.96 28.94 -9.91
C ASP A 238 21.95 29.17 -11.07
N ALA A 239 22.28 30.44 -11.41
CA ALA A 239 23.26 30.73 -12.45
C ALA A 239 24.59 29.99 -12.20
N THR A 240 25.09 29.30 -13.24
CA THR A 240 26.28 28.45 -13.15
C THR A 240 27.56 29.22 -12.76
N ASN A 241 27.66 30.49 -13.16
CA ASN A 241 28.78 31.34 -12.81
C ASN A 241 28.28 32.64 -12.16
N LYS A 242 28.40 32.73 -10.84
CA LYS A 242 28.00 33.92 -10.04
C LYS A 242 29.16 34.84 -9.73
N LYS A 243 30.31 34.70 -10.40
CA LYS A 243 31.44 35.57 -10.15
C LYS A 243 31.13 36.98 -10.65
N VAL A 244 31.27 37.96 -9.75
CA VAL A 244 31.13 39.40 -10.04
C VAL A 244 32.50 40.04 -10.09
N ARG A 245 32.72 40.87 -11.11
CA ARG A 245 33.90 41.69 -11.20
C ARG A 245 33.51 43.15 -10.84
N TRP A 246 34.19 43.73 -9.86
CA TRP A 246 34.03 45.11 -9.46
C TRP A 246 35.04 45.98 -10.17
N THR A 247 34.63 47.13 -10.62
CA THR A 247 35.51 48.15 -11.20
C THR A 247 35.06 49.51 -10.77
N SER A 248 36.00 50.40 -10.51
CA SER A 248 35.73 51.84 -10.28
C SER A 248 36.13 52.61 -11.51
N ASN A 249 35.39 53.66 -11.85
CA ASN A 249 35.79 54.62 -12.87
C ASN A 249 36.71 55.72 -12.31
N ASN A 250 36.91 55.72 -11.00
CA ASN A 250 37.85 56.63 -10.33
C ASN A 250 38.47 55.93 -9.10
N GLU A 251 39.60 55.30 -9.33
CA GLU A 251 40.35 54.51 -8.32
C GLU A 251 41.00 55.39 -7.24
N THR A 252 40.96 56.73 -7.39
CA THR A 252 41.51 57.64 -6.39
C THR A 252 40.52 57.97 -5.27
N VAL A 253 39.26 57.61 -5.44
CA VAL A 253 38.18 57.82 -4.47
C VAL A 253 37.45 56.56 -4.05
N ALA A 254 37.80 55.40 -4.66
CA ALA A 254 37.16 54.11 -4.33
C ALA A 254 38.19 52.95 -4.41
#